data_9d4177641f95cdd8e302c73d2070295d
#
_entry.id   9d4177641f95cdd8e302c73d2070295d
#
_cell.length_a   1.000
_cell.length_b   1.000
_cell.length_c   1.000
_cell.angle_alpha   90.00
_cell.angle_beta   90.00
_cell.angle_gamma   90.00
#
_symmetry.space_group_name_H-M   'P 1'
#
loop_
_entity.id
_entity.type
_entity.pdbx_description
1 polymer ?
#
loop_
_entity_poly.entity_id
_entity_poly.type
_entity_poly.pdbx_seq_one_letter_code
_entity_poly.pdbx_strand_id
1 'polypeptide(L)'
;MIKKIFLIMAWCMSASISAYAGLIEDNAVVAVMDFGTHPGAASSDVALANAEGTTSEYIITKLINDGKMIVVDKENVRSILVANNIRTKGLIDPDSARVIGDLLRCRYLIYGNVNDVSASETGTNVLGPIGGGVNIHTVKSHVIARIMDVASGNIIMAAKGEGVSKSSLTEVNTLKAGIKVGTVTVTQESVYNALQKAAYNAVDILTERLYGKKKTKK
;
A
#
# COMPACT_ATOMS: atom_id res chain seq x y z
N MET A 1 -56.78 17.73 19.64
CA MET A 1 -56.17 17.15 18.43
C MET A 1 -54.71 17.59 18.19
N ILE A 2 -54.26 18.73 18.68
CA ILE A 2 -52.92 19.28 18.43
C ILE A 2 -51.77 18.50 19.14
N LYS A 3 -52.03 17.90 20.31
CA LYS A 3 -51.01 17.13 21.06
C LYS A 3 -50.58 15.82 20.40
N LYS A 4 -51.39 15.21 19.53
CA LYS A 4 -51.05 13.94 18.84
C LYS A 4 -50.18 14.17 17.60
N ILE A 5 -50.22 15.36 17.01
CA ILE A 5 -49.42 15.72 15.83
C ILE A 5 -47.94 15.95 16.22
N PHE A 6 -47.71 16.50 17.42
CA PHE A 6 -46.31 16.71 17.92
C PHE A 6 -45.56 15.42 18.25
N LEU A 7 -46.28 14.36 18.62
CA LEU A 7 -45.64 13.07 18.96
C LEU A 7 -45.18 12.28 17.73
N ILE A 8 -45.88 12.47 16.58
CA ILE A 8 -45.53 11.81 15.31
C ILE A 8 -44.35 12.51 14.66
N MET A 9 -44.22 13.83 14.82
CA MET A 9 -43.08 14.60 14.28
C MET A 9 -41.79 14.36 15.03
N ALA A 10 -41.84 14.03 16.33
CA ALA A 10 -40.68 13.68 17.14
C ALA A 10 -40.10 12.28 16.82
N TRP A 11 -40.91 11.37 16.26
CA TRP A 11 -40.44 10.01 15.94
C TRP A 11 -39.79 9.90 14.55
N CYS A 12 -40.10 10.85 13.64
CA CYS A 12 -39.42 10.90 12.34
C CYS A 12 -38.02 11.53 12.38
N MET A 13 -37.64 12.21 13.48
CA MET A 13 -36.32 12.87 13.60
C MET A 13 -35.23 11.99 14.19
N SER A 14 -35.56 10.78 14.67
CA SER A 14 -34.57 9.84 15.27
C SER A 14 -34.05 8.78 14.29
N ALA A 15 -34.43 8.82 13.01
CA ALA A 15 -34.07 7.78 12.02
C ALA A 15 -32.94 8.18 11.07
N SER A 16 -32.19 9.26 11.32
CA SER A 16 -31.17 9.75 10.39
C SER A 16 -29.73 9.76 10.93
N ILE A 17 -29.40 8.92 11.92
CA ILE A 17 -28.03 8.76 12.37
C ILE A 17 -27.64 7.28 12.29
N SER A 18 -27.50 6.75 11.10
CA SER A 18 -26.82 5.47 10.87
C SER A 18 -26.52 5.23 9.39
N ALA A 19 -25.85 6.13 8.71
CA ALA A 19 -25.44 5.94 7.32
C ALA A 19 -23.97 6.28 7.05
N TYR A 20 -23.09 6.02 8.01
CA TYR A 20 -21.69 5.79 7.79
C TYR A 20 -21.30 4.40 8.33
N ALA A 21 -22.10 3.40 7.99
CA ALA A 21 -21.65 2.02 8.00
C ALA A 21 -20.51 1.93 6.96
N GLY A 22 -19.41 1.28 7.32
CA GLY A 22 -18.19 1.23 6.54
C GLY A 22 -18.46 0.91 5.07
N LEU A 23 -17.67 1.47 4.18
CA LEU A 23 -17.79 1.25 2.73
C LEU A 23 -17.61 -0.23 2.35
N ILE A 24 -17.05 -1.03 3.24
CA ILE A 24 -16.78 -2.46 3.05
C ILE A 24 -17.24 -3.21 4.31
N GLU A 25 -17.85 -4.38 4.12
CA GLU A 25 -18.23 -5.29 5.20
C GLU A 25 -16.99 -5.84 5.92
N ASP A 26 -17.09 -6.03 7.24
CA ASP A 26 -16.05 -6.75 8.00
C ASP A 26 -15.91 -8.18 7.45
N ASN A 27 -14.67 -8.68 7.39
CA ASN A 27 -14.31 -9.96 6.78
C ASN A 27 -14.59 -10.08 5.27
N ALA A 28 -14.66 -8.97 4.54
CA ALA A 28 -14.75 -9.02 3.10
C ALA A 28 -13.55 -9.78 2.50
N VAL A 29 -13.83 -10.65 1.51
CA VAL A 29 -12.79 -11.38 0.79
C VAL A 29 -12.15 -10.47 -0.24
N VAL A 30 -10.83 -10.34 -0.17
CA VAL A 30 -10.04 -9.49 -1.07
C VAL A 30 -8.90 -10.28 -1.71
N ALA A 31 -8.60 -9.99 -2.98
CA ALA A 31 -7.39 -10.46 -3.62
C ALA A 31 -6.44 -9.30 -3.85
N VAL A 32 -5.16 -9.51 -3.56
CA VAL A 32 -4.10 -8.52 -3.79
C VAL A 32 -3.33 -8.92 -5.03
N MET A 33 -3.34 -8.02 -6.01
CA MET A 33 -2.63 -8.19 -7.28
C MET A 33 -1.18 -7.75 -7.16
N ASP A 34 -0.32 -8.20 -8.06
CA ASP A 34 1.04 -7.69 -8.13
C ASP A 34 0.99 -6.19 -8.48
N PHE A 35 1.77 -5.41 -7.73
CA PHE A 35 1.88 -3.97 -7.95
C PHE A 35 2.77 -3.73 -9.16
N GLY A 36 2.44 -2.70 -9.93
CA GLY A 36 3.30 -2.25 -11.02
C GLY A 36 4.32 -1.22 -10.53
N THR A 37 5.28 -0.92 -11.39
CA THR A 37 6.16 0.25 -11.23
C THR A 37 5.76 1.32 -12.24
N HIS A 38 5.68 2.58 -11.78
CA HIS A 38 5.40 3.69 -12.69
C HIS A 38 6.63 3.92 -13.59
N PRO A 39 6.47 4.11 -14.91
CA PRO A 39 7.58 4.51 -15.78
C PRO A 39 8.21 5.80 -15.26
N GLY A 40 9.46 5.75 -14.82
CA GLY A 40 10.15 6.85 -14.16
C GLY A 40 10.22 6.75 -12.63
N ALA A 41 9.65 5.71 -12.03
CA ALA A 41 9.68 5.49 -10.57
C ALA A 41 11.08 5.23 -10.01
N ALA A 42 12.03 4.85 -10.84
CA ALA A 42 13.43 4.75 -10.45
C ALA A 42 14.36 4.87 -11.64
N SER A 43 15.47 5.50 -11.37
CA SER A 43 16.63 5.54 -12.26
C SER A 43 17.55 4.31 -12.15
N SER A 44 17.12 3.23 -11.50
CA SER A 44 17.95 2.03 -11.35
C SER A 44 17.15 0.74 -11.53
N ASP A 45 17.50 0.02 -12.58
CA ASP A 45 16.77 -1.13 -13.11
C ASP A 45 16.74 -2.37 -12.21
N VAL A 46 17.69 -2.52 -11.27
CA VAL A 46 17.86 -3.75 -10.50
C VAL A 46 17.10 -3.75 -9.16
N ALA A 47 16.99 -2.61 -8.50
CA ALA A 47 16.32 -2.52 -7.20
C ALA A 47 14.81 -2.67 -7.29
N LEU A 48 14.23 -2.37 -8.45
CA LEU A 48 12.78 -2.38 -8.66
C LEU A 48 12.27 -3.65 -9.31
N ALA A 49 13.13 -4.49 -9.87
CA ALA A 49 12.71 -5.74 -10.51
C ALA A 49 11.90 -6.66 -9.56
N ASN A 50 12.16 -6.57 -8.25
CA ASN A 50 11.44 -7.32 -7.22
C ASN A 50 10.49 -6.46 -6.38
N ALA A 51 10.46 -5.14 -6.58
CA ALA A 51 9.65 -4.24 -5.77
C ALA A 51 8.15 -4.48 -5.97
N GLU A 52 7.75 -4.88 -7.16
CA GLU A 52 6.35 -5.17 -7.52
C GLU A 52 5.77 -6.30 -6.65
N GLY A 53 6.42 -7.48 -6.68
CA GLY A 53 6.00 -8.62 -5.88
C GLY A 53 6.20 -8.40 -4.39
N THR A 54 7.30 -7.77 -3.99
CA THR A 54 7.59 -7.46 -2.58
C THR A 54 6.59 -6.48 -1.98
N THR A 55 6.16 -5.47 -2.73
CA THR A 55 5.14 -4.50 -2.27
C THR A 55 3.80 -5.18 -2.02
N SER A 56 3.37 -6.08 -2.92
CA SER A 56 2.13 -6.84 -2.72
C SER A 56 2.21 -7.75 -1.49
N GLU A 57 3.37 -8.38 -1.21
CA GLU A 57 3.57 -9.17 0.01
C GLU A 57 3.47 -8.32 1.29
N TYR A 58 4.04 -7.13 1.30
CA TYR A 58 3.90 -6.22 2.44
C TYR A 58 2.45 -5.82 2.67
N ILE A 59 1.69 -5.54 1.61
CA ILE A 59 0.26 -5.23 1.71
C ILE A 59 -0.53 -6.42 2.24
N ILE A 60 -0.30 -7.64 1.71
CA ILE A 60 -0.93 -8.87 2.18
C ILE A 60 -0.66 -9.07 3.67
N THR A 61 0.61 -9.02 4.07
CA THR A 61 1.03 -9.18 5.46
C THR A 61 0.34 -8.18 6.39
N LYS A 62 0.27 -6.92 5.97
CA LYS A 62 -0.37 -5.87 6.77
C LYS A 62 -1.87 -6.08 6.89
N LEU A 63 -2.57 -6.44 5.81
CA LEU A 63 -4.01 -6.72 5.81
C LEU A 63 -4.37 -7.90 6.72
N ILE A 64 -3.57 -8.98 6.65
CA ILE A 64 -3.75 -10.16 7.52
C ILE A 64 -3.55 -9.77 8.99
N ASN A 65 -2.51 -9.00 9.30
CA ASN A 65 -2.22 -8.56 10.66
C ASN A 65 -3.29 -7.60 11.21
N ASP A 66 -3.92 -6.81 10.36
CA ASP A 66 -5.03 -5.93 10.76
C ASP A 66 -6.33 -6.72 11.03
N GLY A 67 -6.48 -7.92 10.45
CA GLY A 67 -7.56 -8.87 10.73
C GLY A 67 -8.96 -8.39 10.34
N LYS A 68 -9.05 -7.43 9.41
CA LYS A 68 -10.34 -6.83 8.98
C LYS A 68 -10.86 -7.41 7.68
N MET A 69 -9.98 -8.02 6.89
CA MET A 69 -10.28 -8.60 5.58
C MET A 69 -9.76 -10.04 5.52
N ILE A 70 -10.40 -10.86 4.73
CA ILE A 70 -9.93 -12.20 4.38
C ILE A 70 -9.16 -12.08 3.08
N VAL A 71 -7.85 -12.35 3.12
CA VAL A 71 -6.99 -12.20 1.95
C VAL A 71 -6.87 -13.53 1.23
N VAL A 72 -7.13 -13.53 -0.08
CA VAL A 72 -6.92 -14.71 -0.94
C VAL A 72 -5.43 -14.99 -1.05
N ASP A 73 -5.06 -16.26 -0.99
CA ASP A 73 -3.67 -16.69 -1.12
C ASP A 73 -3.05 -16.26 -2.44
N LYS A 74 -1.82 -15.74 -2.39
CA LYS A 74 -1.14 -15.15 -3.54
C LYS A 74 -0.82 -16.15 -4.65
N GLU A 75 -0.47 -17.36 -4.29
CA GLU A 75 -0.19 -18.40 -5.31
C GLU A 75 -1.47 -18.82 -6.03
N ASN A 76 -2.61 -18.81 -5.34
CA ASN A 76 -3.91 -19.02 -5.96
C ASN A 76 -4.25 -17.90 -6.95
N VAL A 77 -4.01 -16.64 -6.56
CA VAL A 77 -4.15 -15.48 -7.48
C VAL A 77 -3.29 -15.68 -8.71
N ARG A 78 -2.00 -15.97 -8.54
CA ARG A 78 -1.06 -16.16 -9.63
C ARG A 78 -1.47 -17.30 -10.56
N SER A 79 -1.86 -18.44 -10.01
CA SER A 79 -2.28 -19.62 -10.77
C SER A 79 -3.48 -19.31 -11.66
N ILE A 80 -4.47 -18.58 -11.16
CA ILE A 80 -5.66 -18.18 -11.92
C ILE A 80 -5.30 -17.20 -13.02
N LEU A 81 -4.45 -16.21 -12.76
CA LEU A 81 -4.00 -15.25 -13.76
C LEU A 81 -3.28 -15.94 -14.93
N VAL A 82 -2.37 -16.86 -14.61
CA VAL A 82 -1.62 -17.62 -15.61
C VAL A 82 -2.54 -18.51 -16.44
N ALA A 83 -3.43 -19.26 -15.78
CA ALA A 83 -4.36 -20.17 -16.45
C ALA A 83 -5.31 -19.46 -17.42
N ASN A 84 -5.64 -18.20 -17.16
CA ASN A 84 -6.56 -17.40 -17.98
C ASN A 84 -5.84 -16.38 -18.88
N ASN A 85 -4.50 -16.41 -18.98
CA ASN A 85 -3.69 -15.46 -19.73
C ASN A 85 -3.94 -13.98 -19.36
N ILE A 86 -4.34 -13.71 -18.13
CA ILE A 86 -4.59 -12.36 -17.63
C ILE A 86 -3.27 -11.76 -17.18
N ARG A 87 -2.88 -10.65 -17.79
CA ARG A 87 -1.67 -9.90 -17.40
C ARG A 87 -2.07 -8.61 -16.72
N THR A 88 -1.71 -8.49 -15.45
CA THR A 88 -1.94 -7.28 -14.66
C THR A 88 -0.59 -6.73 -14.19
N LYS A 89 -0.32 -5.48 -14.50
CA LYS A 89 0.85 -4.75 -13.99
C LYS A 89 0.38 -3.40 -13.46
N GLY A 90 -0.05 -3.39 -12.19
CA GLY A 90 -0.43 -2.16 -11.50
C GLY A 90 -1.72 -1.49 -11.96
N LEU A 91 -2.32 -1.94 -13.07
CA LEU A 91 -3.61 -1.49 -13.58
C LEU A 91 -4.45 -2.71 -13.94
N ILE A 92 -5.74 -2.63 -13.70
CA ILE A 92 -6.71 -3.68 -14.02
C ILE A 92 -7.90 -3.00 -14.67
N ASP A 93 -8.32 -3.50 -15.84
CA ASP A 93 -9.56 -3.06 -16.45
C ASP A 93 -10.78 -3.73 -15.78
N PRO A 94 -11.97 -3.10 -15.84
CA PRO A 94 -13.16 -3.61 -15.15
C PRO A 94 -13.59 -5.01 -15.59
N ASP A 95 -13.41 -5.37 -16.85
CA ASP A 95 -13.84 -6.69 -17.36
C ASP A 95 -12.90 -7.79 -16.85
N SER A 96 -11.59 -7.57 -16.91
CA SER A 96 -10.61 -8.47 -16.29
C SER A 96 -10.84 -8.59 -14.78
N ALA A 97 -11.19 -7.49 -14.10
CA ALA A 97 -11.48 -7.49 -12.66
C ALA A 97 -12.66 -8.40 -12.32
N ARG A 98 -13.75 -8.38 -13.11
CA ARG A 98 -14.89 -9.28 -12.91
C ARG A 98 -14.49 -10.74 -13.06
N VAL A 99 -13.78 -11.07 -14.14
CA VAL A 99 -13.32 -12.45 -14.38
C VAL A 99 -12.45 -12.94 -13.22
N ILE A 100 -11.50 -12.12 -12.76
CA ILE A 100 -10.64 -12.45 -11.62
C ILE A 100 -11.47 -12.64 -10.36
N GLY A 101 -12.40 -11.74 -10.08
CA GLY A 101 -13.24 -11.79 -8.89
C GLY A 101 -14.13 -13.03 -8.84
N ASP A 102 -14.72 -13.40 -9.96
CA ASP A 102 -15.56 -14.60 -10.06
C ASP A 102 -14.73 -15.88 -9.84
N LEU A 103 -13.55 -15.96 -10.44
CA LEU A 103 -12.65 -17.12 -10.31
C LEU A 103 -12.07 -17.24 -8.90
N LEU A 104 -11.70 -16.14 -8.27
CA LEU A 104 -11.16 -16.10 -6.91
C LEU A 104 -12.24 -16.05 -5.82
N ARG A 105 -13.52 -15.86 -6.20
CA ARG A 105 -14.64 -15.65 -5.28
C ARG A 105 -14.36 -14.51 -4.30
N CYS A 106 -13.74 -13.44 -4.78
CA CYS A 106 -13.47 -12.25 -3.99
C CYS A 106 -14.34 -11.09 -4.44
N ARG A 107 -14.74 -10.24 -3.49
CA ARG A 107 -15.56 -9.06 -3.76
C ARG A 107 -14.72 -7.86 -4.16
N TYR A 108 -13.50 -7.77 -3.66
CA TYR A 108 -12.63 -6.62 -3.89
C TYR A 108 -11.26 -7.05 -4.40
N LEU A 109 -10.71 -6.24 -5.29
CA LEU A 109 -9.32 -6.34 -5.74
C LEU A 109 -8.53 -5.16 -5.19
N ILE A 110 -7.36 -5.45 -4.64
CA ILE A 110 -6.37 -4.45 -4.23
C ILE A 110 -5.22 -4.50 -5.24
N TYR A 111 -4.93 -3.36 -5.85
CA TYR A 111 -3.88 -3.22 -6.85
C TYR A 111 -3.28 -1.82 -6.80
N GLY A 112 -2.16 -1.61 -7.47
CA GLY A 112 -1.54 -0.29 -7.47
C GLY A 112 -0.14 -0.28 -8.04
N ASN A 113 0.59 0.80 -7.71
CA ASN A 113 1.93 1.03 -8.24
C ASN A 113 2.88 1.50 -7.16
N VAL A 114 4.14 1.10 -7.29
CA VAL A 114 5.27 1.82 -6.71
C VAL A 114 5.52 3.04 -7.59
N ASN A 115 5.28 4.21 -7.04
CA ASN A 115 5.23 5.45 -7.84
C ASN A 115 6.57 6.17 -7.88
N ASP A 116 7.35 6.06 -6.81
CA ASP A 116 8.65 6.67 -6.70
C ASP A 116 9.52 5.94 -5.68
N VAL A 117 10.80 5.81 -5.99
CA VAL A 117 11.85 5.44 -5.03
C VAL A 117 13.01 6.39 -5.28
N SER A 118 13.27 7.27 -4.33
CA SER A 118 14.33 8.26 -4.40
C SER A 118 15.31 8.08 -3.24
N ALA A 119 16.57 8.41 -3.49
CA ALA A 119 17.62 8.40 -2.47
C ALA A 119 18.32 9.75 -2.44
N SER A 120 18.64 10.21 -1.24
CA SER A 120 19.45 11.39 -0.99
C SER A 120 20.54 11.07 0.03
N GLU A 121 21.68 11.71 -0.14
CA GLU A 121 22.82 11.64 0.78
C GLU A 121 23.00 12.99 1.44
N THR A 122 23.17 13.00 2.76
CA THR A 122 23.52 14.17 3.53
C THR A 122 24.77 13.86 4.33
N GLY A 123 25.89 14.44 3.94
CA GLY A 123 27.18 14.32 4.65
C GLY A 123 27.29 15.41 5.72
N THR A 124 27.68 15.02 6.93
CA THR A 124 28.19 15.94 7.95
C THR A 124 29.68 15.73 8.07
N ASN A 125 30.45 16.63 7.50
CA ASN A 125 31.90 16.65 7.73
C ASN A 125 32.13 17.15 9.16
N VAL A 126 32.31 16.24 10.09
CA VAL A 126 32.85 16.60 11.40
C VAL A 126 34.35 16.76 11.20
N LEU A 127 34.78 17.97 10.90
CA LEU A 127 36.21 18.35 10.86
C LEU A 127 36.74 18.32 12.28
N GLY A 128 37.18 17.13 12.72
CA GLY A 128 38.09 16.96 13.84
C GLY A 128 39.46 16.56 13.27
N PRO A 129 40.55 16.69 14.04
CA PRO A 129 41.91 16.36 13.58
C PRO A 129 42.14 14.88 13.21
N ILE A 130 41.09 14.06 13.28
CA ILE A 130 41.10 12.60 12.97
C ILE A 130 40.01 12.28 11.90
N GLY A 131 39.74 13.20 10.99
CA GLY A 131 38.96 13.02 9.77
C GLY A 131 37.98 11.83 9.76
N GLY A 132 36.73 12.02 10.19
CA GLY A 132 35.68 11.04 10.02
C GLY A 132 34.35 11.75 9.69
N GLY A 133 33.85 11.54 8.48
CA GLY A 133 32.51 12.02 8.07
C GLY A 133 31.47 10.92 8.28
N VAL A 134 30.29 11.29 8.74
CA VAL A 134 29.13 10.37 8.76
C VAL A 134 28.21 10.78 7.62
N ASN A 135 28.05 9.90 6.63
CA ASN A 135 27.12 10.08 5.54
C ASN A 135 25.80 9.42 5.90
N ILE A 136 24.73 10.19 5.92
CA ILE A 136 23.37 9.70 6.14
C ILE A 136 22.70 9.55 4.78
N HIS A 137 22.37 8.33 4.45
CA HIS A 137 21.60 8.00 3.26
C HIS A 137 20.11 7.91 3.64
N THR A 138 19.28 8.65 2.93
CA THR A 138 17.83 8.64 3.13
C THR A 138 17.16 8.11 1.87
N VAL A 139 16.43 7.02 1.99
CA VAL A 139 15.59 6.46 0.92
C VAL A 139 14.14 6.81 1.23
N LYS A 140 13.44 7.35 0.23
CA LYS A 140 11.99 7.62 0.25
C LYS A 140 11.31 6.77 -0.78
N SER A 141 10.13 6.24 -0.46
CA SER A 141 9.29 5.49 -1.38
C SER A 141 7.85 5.92 -1.28
N HIS A 142 7.15 5.89 -2.42
CA HIS A 142 5.73 6.15 -2.53
C HIS A 142 5.00 4.98 -3.17
N VAL A 143 3.95 4.50 -2.52
CA VAL A 143 3.10 3.42 -3.01
C VAL A 143 1.67 3.94 -3.13
N ILE A 144 1.04 3.73 -4.28
CA ILE A 144 -0.39 4.01 -4.46
C ILE A 144 -1.11 2.68 -4.50
N ALA A 145 -2.02 2.46 -3.55
CA ALA A 145 -2.91 1.32 -3.49
C ALA A 145 -4.35 1.74 -3.78
N ARG A 146 -5.08 0.92 -4.53
CA ARG A 146 -6.48 1.13 -4.92
C ARG A 146 -7.28 -0.10 -4.57
N ILE A 147 -8.55 0.11 -4.20
CA ILE A 147 -9.52 -0.96 -4.01
C ILE A 147 -10.61 -0.79 -5.07
N MET A 148 -10.86 -1.86 -5.81
CA MET A 148 -11.93 -1.96 -6.80
C MET A 148 -12.99 -2.94 -6.30
N ASP A 149 -14.24 -2.56 -6.38
CA ASP A 149 -15.37 -3.47 -6.25
C ASP A 149 -15.54 -4.24 -7.57
N VAL A 150 -15.43 -5.54 -7.50
CA VAL A 150 -15.44 -6.44 -8.67
C VAL A 150 -16.79 -6.40 -9.40
N ALA A 151 -17.89 -6.34 -8.66
CA ALA A 151 -19.22 -6.39 -9.25
C ALA A 151 -19.54 -5.15 -10.10
N SER A 152 -19.12 -3.97 -9.62
CA SER A 152 -19.35 -2.71 -10.32
C SER A 152 -18.20 -2.30 -11.23
N GLY A 153 -17.00 -2.83 -11.04
CA GLY A 153 -15.78 -2.39 -11.70
C GLY A 153 -15.29 -1.01 -11.28
N ASN A 154 -15.86 -0.43 -10.22
CA ASN A 154 -15.52 0.90 -9.75
C ASN A 154 -14.38 0.87 -8.73
N ILE A 155 -13.49 1.87 -8.82
CA ILE A 155 -12.52 2.13 -7.76
C ILE A 155 -13.24 2.82 -6.62
N ILE A 156 -13.41 2.11 -5.51
CA ILE A 156 -14.12 2.65 -4.33
C ILE A 156 -13.20 3.45 -3.43
N MET A 157 -11.90 3.21 -3.49
CA MET A 157 -10.92 3.95 -2.70
C MET A 157 -9.51 3.88 -3.29
N ALA A 158 -8.73 4.92 -3.01
CA ALA A 158 -7.30 4.95 -3.27
C ALA A 158 -6.57 5.62 -2.10
N ALA A 159 -5.36 5.14 -1.81
CA ALA A 159 -4.48 5.72 -0.83
C ALA A 159 -3.05 5.81 -1.38
N LYS A 160 -2.36 6.90 -1.02
CA LYS A 160 -0.93 7.07 -1.24
C LYS A 160 -0.23 6.88 0.10
N GLY A 161 0.61 5.85 0.19
CA GLY A 161 1.48 5.63 1.34
C GLY A 161 2.89 6.14 1.07
N GLU A 162 3.51 6.66 2.10
CA GLU A 162 4.88 7.16 2.08
C GLU A 162 5.73 6.41 3.10
N GLY A 163 6.95 6.07 2.70
CA GLY A 163 7.92 5.39 3.55
C GLY A 163 9.29 6.02 3.45
N VAL A 164 9.96 6.14 4.59
CA VAL A 164 11.31 6.71 4.69
C VAL A 164 12.19 5.74 5.47
N SER A 165 13.34 5.42 4.91
CA SER A 165 14.41 4.68 5.57
C SER A 165 15.67 5.53 5.62
N LYS A 166 16.34 5.54 6.76
CA LYS A 166 17.61 6.24 6.94
C LYS A 166 18.67 5.23 7.37
N SER A 167 19.83 5.28 6.74
CA SER A 167 21.00 4.49 7.11
C SER A 167 22.22 5.41 7.21
N SER A 168 23.07 5.17 8.20
CA SER A 168 24.38 5.83 8.31
C SER A 168 25.43 4.86 7.80
N LEU A 169 26.23 5.28 6.82
CA LEU A 169 27.39 4.56 6.36
C LEU A 169 28.63 5.30 6.87
N THR A 170 29.40 4.62 7.70
CA THR A 170 30.76 5.06 8.01
C THR A 170 31.66 4.65 6.86
N GLU A 171 32.56 5.49 6.41
CA GLU A 171 33.44 5.27 5.23
C GLU A 171 34.25 3.95 5.24
N VAL A 172 34.28 3.25 6.37
CA VAL A 172 35.04 1.98 6.52
C VAL A 172 34.28 0.77 5.93
N ASN A 173 32.95 0.85 5.74
CA ASN A 173 32.16 -0.23 5.14
C ASN A 173 32.03 -0.01 3.63
N THR A 174 33.03 -0.46 2.90
CA THR A 174 32.97 -0.63 1.45
C THR A 174 31.67 -1.35 1.09
N LEU A 175 30.77 -0.64 0.43
CA LEU A 175 29.52 -1.14 -0.12
C LEU A 175 29.79 -2.27 -1.13
N LYS A 176 30.02 -3.48 -0.66
CA LYS A 176 30.19 -4.65 -1.54
C LYS A 176 28.91 -5.05 -2.27
N ALA A 177 27.75 -4.52 -1.88
CA ALA A 177 26.46 -4.82 -2.50
C ALA A 177 25.47 -3.64 -2.35
N GLY A 178 25.86 -2.46 -2.82
CA GLY A 178 24.97 -1.29 -2.85
C GLY A 178 24.11 -1.25 -4.11
N ILE A 179 22.89 -0.75 -3.98
CA ILE A 179 21.96 -0.49 -5.09
C ILE A 179 22.04 1.00 -5.42
N LYS A 180 22.16 1.33 -6.70
CA LYS A 180 22.09 2.72 -7.15
C LYS A 180 20.63 3.16 -7.25
N VAL A 181 20.29 4.24 -6.57
CA VAL A 181 19.01 4.94 -6.71
C VAL A 181 19.34 6.38 -7.12
N GLY A 182 19.17 6.67 -8.40
CA GLY A 182 19.69 7.89 -8.99
C GLY A 182 21.24 7.91 -8.98
N THR A 183 21.81 8.93 -8.38
CA THR A 183 23.27 9.10 -8.22
C THR A 183 23.79 8.53 -6.90
N VAL A 184 22.90 8.12 -5.99
CA VAL A 184 23.24 7.69 -4.63
C VAL A 184 23.28 6.16 -4.56
N THR A 185 24.29 5.61 -3.92
CA THR A 185 24.37 4.18 -3.62
C THR A 185 23.84 3.90 -2.23
N VAL A 186 22.82 3.05 -2.12
CA VAL A 186 22.15 2.70 -0.86
C VAL A 186 22.14 1.19 -0.66
N THR A 187 21.87 0.74 0.56
CA THR A 187 21.70 -0.69 0.84
C THR A 187 20.33 -1.17 0.32
N GLN A 188 20.28 -2.42 -0.14
CA GLN A 188 19.02 -3.07 -0.53
C GLN A 188 17.99 -3.05 0.61
N GLU A 189 18.46 -3.28 1.83
CA GLU A 189 17.64 -3.21 3.04
C GLU A 189 16.97 -1.85 3.21
N SER A 190 17.67 -0.75 2.98
CA SER A 190 17.12 0.61 3.07
C SER A 190 15.96 0.82 2.07
N VAL A 191 16.10 0.29 0.86
CA VAL A 191 15.05 0.35 -0.17
C VAL A 191 13.83 -0.44 0.27
N TYR A 192 14.01 -1.70 0.70
CA TYR A 192 12.91 -2.54 1.16
C TYR A 192 12.23 -2.01 2.41
N ASN A 193 12.97 -1.46 3.37
CA ASN A 193 12.41 -0.82 4.54
C ASN A 193 11.56 0.41 4.19
N ALA A 194 11.97 1.21 3.21
CA ALA A 194 11.17 2.32 2.73
C ALA A 194 9.90 1.84 2.03
N LEU A 195 9.99 0.82 1.16
CA LEU A 195 8.84 0.21 0.48
C LEU A 195 7.84 -0.40 1.47
N GLN A 196 8.32 -1.13 2.48
CA GLN A 196 7.48 -1.71 3.52
C GLN A 196 6.69 -0.65 4.27
N LYS A 197 7.37 0.42 4.71
CA LYS A 197 6.72 1.54 5.40
C LYS A 197 5.68 2.23 4.50
N ALA A 198 5.98 2.42 3.22
CA ALA A 198 5.05 3.01 2.26
C ALA A 198 3.83 2.10 2.05
N ALA A 199 4.02 0.79 1.88
CA ALA A 199 2.94 -0.17 1.74
C ALA A 199 2.05 -0.21 2.99
N TYR A 200 2.65 -0.29 4.19
CA TYR A 200 1.92 -0.29 5.45
C TYR A 200 1.12 1.01 5.65
N ASN A 201 1.72 2.15 5.37
CA ASN A 201 1.05 3.45 5.45
C ASN A 201 -0.14 3.53 4.47
N ALA A 202 0.01 3.02 3.25
CA ALA A 202 -1.10 2.95 2.30
C ALA A 202 -2.26 2.10 2.84
N VAL A 203 -1.98 0.92 3.43
CA VAL A 203 -3.00 0.05 4.04
C VAL A 203 -3.64 0.73 5.23
N ASP A 204 -2.88 1.39 6.11
CA ASP A 204 -3.43 2.11 7.26
C ASP A 204 -4.43 3.19 6.82
N ILE A 205 -4.08 3.98 5.78
CA ILE A 205 -4.98 5.00 5.22
C ILE A 205 -6.24 4.36 4.62
N LEU A 206 -6.10 3.24 3.88
CA LEU A 206 -7.23 2.52 3.31
C LEU A 206 -8.16 2.01 4.42
N THR A 207 -7.61 1.31 5.41
CA THR A 207 -8.40 0.71 6.50
C THR A 207 -9.04 1.76 7.41
N GLU A 208 -8.35 2.87 7.71
CA GLU A 208 -8.95 3.99 8.47
C GLU A 208 -10.16 4.59 7.75
N ARG A 209 -10.08 4.76 6.44
CA ARG A 209 -11.18 5.33 5.66
C ARG A 209 -12.34 4.36 5.47
N LEU A 210 -12.05 3.06 5.36
CA LEU A 210 -13.06 2.02 5.16
C LEU A 210 -13.82 1.68 6.44
N TYR A 211 -13.13 1.61 7.56
CA TYR A 211 -13.65 1.12 8.85
C TYR A 211 -13.67 2.18 9.95
N GLY A 212 -13.18 3.40 9.67
CA GLY A 212 -13.01 4.44 10.68
C GLY A 212 -11.74 4.28 11.51
N LYS A 213 -11.36 5.34 12.22
CA LYS A 213 -10.16 5.34 13.06
C LYS A 213 -10.25 4.30 14.17
N LYS A 214 -9.23 3.45 14.31
CA LYS A 214 -9.06 2.61 15.51
C LYS A 214 -9.05 3.53 16.73
N LYS A 215 -10.04 3.40 17.64
CA LYS A 215 -9.97 4.02 18.97
C LYS A 215 -8.80 3.36 19.69
N THR A 216 -7.67 4.05 19.80
CA THR A 216 -6.55 3.61 20.64
C THR A 216 -7.06 3.58 22.07
N LYS A 217 -7.30 2.39 22.63
CA LYS A 217 -7.51 2.25 24.06
C LYS A 217 -6.20 2.69 24.75
N LYS A 218 -6.27 3.81 25.47
CA LYS A 218 -5.24 4.20 26.45
C LYS A 218 -5.25 3.25 27.62
#